data_d1a476ac5291aec95e3def8ad68c298b
#
_entry.id   d1a476ac5291aec95e3def8ad68c298b
#
_cell.length_a   1.000
_cell.length_b   1.000
_cell.length_c   1.000
_cell.angle_alpha   90.00
_cell.angle_beta   90.00
_cell.angle_gamma   90.00
#
_symmetry.space_group_name_H-M   'P 1'
#
loop_
_entity.id
_entity.type
_entity.pdbx_description
1 polymer ?
#
loop_
_entity_poly.entity_id
_entity_poly.type
_entity_poly.pdbx_seq_one_letter_code
_entity_poly.pdbx_strand_id
1 'polypeptide(L)' 'MDDSPSSQRIKELESQIAELKRRWPAHSVPPTMFQQLEELEEELERERKKATEEKSDAVLQDSPGG' A
#
# COMPACT_ATOMS: atom_id res chain seq x y z
N MET A 1 -14.95 4.63 -12.83
CA MET A 1 -14.74 3.56 -12.59
C MET A 1 -13.40 3.16 -12.73
N ASP A 2 -12.71 2.87 -11.87
CA ASP A 2 -11.46 2.59 -11.86
C ASP A 2 -11.25 1.20 -11.74
N ASP A 3 -11.16 0.48 -12.76
CA ASP A 3 -10.93 -0.91 -12.70
C ASP A 3 -9.56 -1.24 -13.13
N SER A 4 -8.62 -0.39 -12.98
CA SER A 4 -7.28 -0.71 -13.42
C SER A 4 -6.68 -1.72 -12.45
N PRO A 5 -5.73 -2.51 -12.89
CA PRO A 5 -5.11 -3.49 -12.01
C PRO A 5 -4.50 -2.85 -10.77
N SER A 6 -3.91 -1.68 -10.92
CA SER A 6 -3.34 -1.02 -9.77
C SER A 6 -4.40 -0.67 -8.75
N SER A 7 -5.52 -0.19 -9.24
CA SER A 7 -6.59 0.20 -8.35
C SER A 7 -7.11 -0.99 -7.58
N GLN A 8 -7.29 -2.09 -8.26
CA GLN A 8 -7.77 -3.29 -7.62
C GLN A 8 -6.77 -3.82 -6.62
N ARG A 9 -5.51 -3.78 -6.99
CA ARG A 9 -4.47 -4.24 -6.11
C ARG A 9 -4.43 -3.40 -4.84
N ILE A 10 -4.56 -2.09 -4.99
CA ILE A 10 -4.55 -1.19 -3.85
C ILE A 10 -5.70 -1.53 -2.91
N LYS A 11 -6.86 -1.76 -3.46
CA LYS A 11 -8.01 -2.12 -2.64
C LYS A 11 -7.78 -3.42 -1.89
N GLU A 12 -7.22 -4.37 -2.57
CA GLU A 12 -6.92 -5.65 -1.94
C GLU A 12 -5.94 -5.49 -0.80
N LEU A 13 -4.89 -4.73 -1.04
CA LEU A 13 -3.90 -4.53 0.00
C LEU A 13 -4.49 -3.80 1.19
N GLU A 14 -5.28 -2.80 0.92
CA GLU A 14 -5.93 -2.08 2.01
C GLU A 14 -6.84 -2.99 2.80
N SER A 15 -7.53 -3.86 2.11
CA SER A 15 -8.42 -4.79 2.79
C SER A 15 -7.63 -5.73 3.67
N GLN A 16 -6.54 -6.22 3.16
CA GLN A 16 -5.71 -7.14 3.93
C GLN A 16 -5.12 -6.45 5.16
N ILE A 17 -4.69 -5.22 5.00
CA ILE A 17 -4.16 -4.48 6.11
C ILE A 17 -5.23 -4.26 7.17
N ALA A 18 -6.42 -3.91 6.73
CA ALA A 18 -7.52 -3.69 7.66
C ALA A 18 -7.86 -4.98 8.42
N GLU A 19 -7.86 -6.09 7.70
CA GLU A 19 -8.14 -7.35 8.33
C GLU A 19 -7.08 -7.69 9.37
N LEU A 20 -5.83 -7.47 9.02
CA LEU A 20 -4.76 -7.76 9.95
C LEU A 20 -4.89 -6.91 11.20
N LYS A 21 -5.20 -5.66 11.03
CA LYS A 21 -5.35 -4.76 12.16
C LYS A 21 -6.54 -5.14 13.03
N ARG A 22 -7.56 -5.67 12.43
CA ARG A 22 -8.72 -6.09 13.20
C ARG A 22 -8.38 -7.24 14.13
N ARG A 23 -7.46 -8.06 13.72
CA ARG A 23 -7.04 -9.17 14.55
C ARG A 23 -5.83 -8.83 15.38
N TRP A 24 -5.43 -7.58 15.36
CA TRP A 24 -4.24 -7.18 16.09
C TRP A 24 -4.43 -7.40 17.59
N PRO A 25 -3.55 -8.15 18.21
CA PRO A 25 -3.69 -8.39 19.64
C PRO A 25 -3.47 -7.11 20.42
N ALA A 26 -4.15 -7.04 21.55
CA ALA A 26 -4.02 -5.85 22.36
C ALA A 26 -2.71 -5.82 23.08
N HIS A 27 -2.19 -6.98 23.40
CA HIS A 27 -0.96 -6.99 24.16
C HIS A 27 0.18 -7.49 23.33
N SER A 28 0.74 -8.52 23.44
CA SER A 28 1.93 -8.83 22.74
C SER A 28 1.66 -9.18 21.27
N VAL A 29 2.28 -8.46 20.39
CA VAL A 29 2.11 -8.70 18.97
C VAL A 29 3.27 -9.54 18.48
N PRO A 30 2.99 -10.68 17.86
CA PRO A 30 4.07 -11.52 17.36
C PRO A 30 4.87 -10.81 16.28
N PRO A 31 6.14 -11.07 16.21
CA PRO A 31 6.96 -10.44 15.17
C PRO A 31 6.49 -10.74 13.76
N THR A 32 5.93 -11.92 13.55
CA THR A 32 5.45 -12.26 12.22
C THR A 32 4.31 -11.34 11.80
N MET A 33 3.48 -10.93 12.73
CA MET A 33 2.40 -10.02 12.38
C MET A 33 2.94 -8.66 11.98
N PHE A 34 3.93 -8.20 12.70
CA PHE A 34 4.57 -6.96 12.35
C PHE A 34 5.16 -7.03 10.95
N GLN A 35 5.83 -8.12 10.68
CA GLN A 35 6.43 -8.30 9.39
C GLN A 35 5.38 -8.29 8.29
N GLN A 36 4.30 -8.99 8.54
CA GLN A 36 3.22 -9.04 7.58
C GLN A 36 2.67 -7.64 7.31
N LEU A 37 2.44 -6.90 8.34
CA LEU A 37 1.91 -5.56 8.18
C LEU A 37 2.87 -4.68 7.39
N GLU A 38 4.12 -4.76 7.71
CA GLU A 38 5.11 -3.97 7.00
C GLU A 38 5.16 -4.32 5.53
N GLU A 39 5.11 -5.59 5.24
CA GLU A 39 5.14 -6.01 3.85
C GLU A 39 3.92 -5.52 3.10
N LEU A 40 2.78 -5.63 3.72
CA LEU A 40 1.57 -5.16 3.07
C LEU A 40 1.60 -3.66 2.85
N GLU A 41 2.07 -2.94 3.82
CA GLU A 41 2.14 -1.49 3.68
C GLU A 41 3.15 -1.08 2.62
N GLU A 42 4.23 -1.80 2.55
CA GLU A 42 5.22 -1.52 1.52
C GLU A 42 4.65 -1.76 0.14
N GLU A 43 3.96 -2.86 -0.01
CA GLU A 43 3.36 -3.14 -1.29
C GLU A 43 2.30 -2.13 -1.64
N LEU A 44 1.52 -1.74 -0.66
CA LEU A 44 0.50 -0.74 -0.90
C LEU A 44 1.13 0.56 -1.38
N GLU A 45 2.17 0.96 -0.74
CA GLU A 45 2.84 2.17 -1.14
C GLU A 45 3.38 2.08 -2.55
N ARG A 46 3.93 0.94 -2.87
CA ARG A 46 4.44 0.73 -4.20
C ARG A 46 3.36 0.83 -5.25
N GLU A 47 2.24 0.19 -4.99
CA GLU A 47 1.15 0.23 -5.93
C GLU A 47 0.58 1.64 -6.08
N ARG A 48 0.51 2.35 -4.98
CA ARG A 48 0.01 3.71 -5.05
C ARG A 48 0.94 4.60 -5.86
N LYS A 49 2.22 4.38 -5.69
CA LYS A 49 3.18 5.13 -6.46
C LYS A 49 3.03 4.82 -7.94
N LYS A 50 2.89 3.56 -8.25
CA LYS A 50 2.69 3.18 -9.63
C LYS A 50 1.47 3.84 -10.22
N ALA A 51 0.38 3.80 -9.51
CA ALA A 51 -0.84 4.39 -10.00
C ALA A 51 -0.68 5.87 -10.22
N THR A 52 0.00 6.52 -9.31
CA THR A 52 0.22 7.94 -9.45
C THR A 52 1.09 8.26 -10.64
N GLU A 53 2.13 7.46 -10.80
CA GLU A 53 3.03 7.69 -11.92
C GLU A 53 2.32 7.50 -13.23
N GLU A 54 1.51 6.50 -13.29
CA GLU A 54 0.78 6.26 -14.51
C GLU A 54 -0.12 7.42 -14.84
N LYS A 55 -0.71 7.99 -13.83
CA LYS A 55 -1.60 9.03 -14.09
C LYS A 55 -0.92 10.28 -14.43
N SER A 56 0.10 10.68 -13.74
CA SER A 56 0.63 11.95 -14.00
C SER A 56 1.87 11.82 -14.63
N ASP A 57 2.02 11.16 -15.51
CA ASP A 57 3.22 10.99 -16.13
C ASP A 57 4.01 12.21 -16.19
N ALA A 58 3.70 13.13 -16.20
CA ALA A 58 4.52 14.16 -16.39
C ALA A 58 5.17 14.62 -15.25
N VAL A 59 5.03 14.81 -14.77
CA VAL A 59 5.60 15.44 -13.85
C VAL A 59 6.52 15.16 -13.19
N LEU A 60 6.70 15.03 -13.24
CA LEU A 60 7.46 15.09 -12.72
C LEU A 60 8.23 15.27 -12.15
N GLN A 61 8.42 15.13 -12.04
CA GLN A 61 9.07 15.29 -11.62
C GLN A 61 9.74 15.76 -11.08
N ASP A 62 9.99 15.85 -11.06
CA ASP A 62 10.74 16.30 -10.64
C ASP A 62 11.05 16.67 -9.67
N SER A 63 11.26 16.63 -9.36
CA SER A 63 11.68 16.90 -8.47
C SER A 63 12.15 17.24 -7.82
N PRO A 64 12.30 17.40 -7.43
CA PRO A 64 12.80 17.82 -6.73
C PRO A 64 13.55 17.86 -6.06
N GLY A 65 13.56 17.73 -6.05
CA GLY A 65 14.24 17.62 -5.40
C GLY A 65 14.96 18.03 -5.06
N GLY A 66 14.94 17.98 -5.38
CA GLY A 66 15.80 18.14 -5.01
C GLY A 66 15.95 18.46 -4.74
#